data_e76abfe93f44df87a7effec8370ad287
#
_entry.id   e76abfe93f44df87a7effec8370ad287
#
_cell.length_a   1.000
_cell.length_b   1.000
_cell.length_c   1.000
_cell.angle_alpha   90.00
_cell.angle_beta   90.00
_cell.angle_gamma   90.00
#
_symmetry.space_group_name_H-M   'P 1'
#
loop_
_entity.id
_entity.type
_entity.pdbx_description
1 polymer ?
#
loop_
_entity_poly.entity_id
_entity_poly.type
_entity_poly.pdbx_seq_one_letter_code
_entity_poly.pdbx_strand_id
1 'polypeptide(L)'
;GGLIINGLGPINACAEGTEGDCEAYGEGGTGWYGGSDPADDSGVLRYVRVEFAGTLISPDNELNGIAFQAVGSGTTIEYVQVHMNSDDGIEFFGGTANAKYLVTTGIGDDNLDWTDGWQGMVQFMVMQQYSDNGDNGVEADNNGEDNAAEPFSAPTISNLTIIGSSASSSSDVGILVREGTQGHLSNVIVTGWNEGCIDVDHDQTWANGAAGDLTLTHSIVWCDTGANFIVDDDAGSVEDWFMSQAGNQVTDPMLGDPTNSSSPDFAPKSGSPALSGASVPTDAFFTPVDFIGAVGPDEDWTAGWTTSAAN
;
A
#
# COMPACT_ATOMS: atom_id res chain seq x y z
N GLY A 1 -2.21 6.72 19.99
CA GLY A 1 -3.23 6.88 18.95
C GLY A 1 -2.66 7.41 17.67
N GLY A 2 -3.37 7.23 16.58
CA GLY A 2 -3.05 7.72 15.25
C GLY A 2 -3.92 8.91 14.84
N LEU A 3 -4.01 9.14 13.54
CA LEU A 3 -4.91 10.12 12.92
C LEU A 3 -6.01 9.35 12.16
N ILE A 4 -7.26 9.57 12.51
CA ILE A 4 -8.40 8.94 11.85
C ILE A 4 -9.27 10.02 11.23
N ILE A 5 -9.64 9.84 9.97
CA ILE A 5 -10.46 10.77 9.19
C ILE A 5 -11.65 10.00 8.63
N ASN A 6 -12.85 10.37 9.07
CA ASN A 6 -14.12 9.79 8.62
C ASN A 6 -14.73 10.67 7.53
N GLY A 7 -14.93 10.11 6.35
CA GLY A 7 -15.56 10.75 5.20
C GLY A 7 -16.92 10.15 4.85
N LEU A 8 -17.45 10.58 3.72
CA LEU A 8 -18.79 10.25 3.23
C LEU A 8 -18.74 9.50 1.88
N GLY A 9 -17.59 8.96 1.51
CA GLY A 9 -17.38 8.19 0.29
C GLY A 9 -18.08 6.82 0.33
N PRO A 10 -18.19 6.13 -0.81
CA PRO A 10 -18.78 4.80 -0.88
C PRO A 10 -17.86 3.75 -0.21
N ILE A 11 -18.50 2.78 0.46
CA ILE A 11 -17.85 1.59 1.03
C ILE A 11 -18.67 0.34 0.68
N ASN A 12 -18.11 -0.85 0.88
CA ASN A 12 -18.80 -2.13 0.66
C ASN A 12 -19.04 -2.95 1.95
N ALA A 13 -18.54 -2.51 3.10
CA ALA A 13 -18.74 -3.14 4.40
C ALA A 13 -19.83 -2.41 5.22
N CYS A 14 -21.08 -2.65 4.89
CA CYS A 14 -22.21 -1.98 5.54
C CYS A 14 -22.51 -2.57 6.91
N ALA A 15 -22.59 -1.76 7.95
CA ALA A 15 -23.05 -2.21 9.26
C ALA A 15 -24.52 -2.68 9.22
N GLU A 16 -24.83 -3.69 10.03
CA GLU A 16 -26.21 -4.20 10.13
C GLU A 16 -27.20 -3.10 10.52
N GLY A 17 -28.27 -2.98 9.78
CA GLY A 17 -29.40 -2.06 10.07
C GLY A 17 -29.23 -0.65 9.52
N THR A 18 -28.20 -0.36 8.71
CA THR A 18 -28.15 0.87 7.93
C THR A 18 -29.20 0.82 6.82
N GLU A 19 -30.11 1.79 6.78
CA GLU A 19 -31.09 1.96 5.71
C GLU A 19 -30.68 3.15 4.83
N GLY A 20 -30.42 2.92 3.54
CA GLY A 20 -30.00 3.96 2.60
C GLY A 20 -28.55 3.84 2.23
N ASP A 21 -27.72 4.84 2.53
CA ASP A 21 -26.30 4.82 2.23
C ASP A 21 -25.58 3.79 3.13
N CYS A 22 -24.55 3.13 2.57
CA CYS A 22 -23.74 2.16 3.30
C CYS A 22 -22.82 2.89 4.29
N GLU A 23 -22.94 2.58 5.56
CA GLU A 23 -22.11 3.15 6.64
C GLU A 23 -21.54 2.05 7.53
N ALA A 24 -20.35 2.25 8.04
CA ALA A 24 -19.69 1.38 9.03
C ALA A 24 -19.25 2.19 10.26
N TYR A 25 -18.88 1.49 11.33
CA TYR A 25 -18.42 2.13 12.57
C TYR A 25 -16.92 1.87 12.75
N GLY A 26 -16.15 2.93 12.78
CA GLY A 26 -14.71 2.87 12.78
C GLY A 26 -14.11 2.23 14.03
N GLU A 27 -12.97 1.61 13.86
CA GLU A 27 -12.16 1.00 14.91
C GLU A 27 -11.90 1.95 16.07
N GLY A 28 -11.68 1.39 17.25
CA GLY A 28 -11.50 2.19 18.45
C GLY A 28 -12.68 3.05 18.87
N GLY A 29 -13.86 2.87 18.23
CA GLY A 29 -15.03 3.68 18.51
C GLY A 29 -14.94 5.10 17.96
N THR A 30 -14.27 5.29 16.84
CA THR A 30 -13.92 6.59 16.25
C THR A 30 -15.05 7.27 15.50
N GLY A 31 -16.20 6.61 15.36
CA GLY A 31 -17.43 7.16 14.78
C GLY A 31 -17.83 6.48 13.49
N TRP A 32 -18.93 6.95 12.90
CA TRP A 32 -19.48 6.45 11.65
C TRP A 32 -18.74 7.04 10.46
N TYR A 33 -18.56 6.23 9.42
CA TYR A 33 -18.02 6.61 8.13
C TYR A 33 -18.77 5.88 7.00
N GLY A 34 -18.63 6.37 5.78
CA GLY A 34 -19.34 5.83 4.63
C GLY A 34 -20.47 6.73 4.16
N GLY A 35 -21.00 6.43 3.01
CA GLY A 35 -22.03 7.21 2.35
C GLY A 35 -22.04 7.03 0.84
N SER A 36 -22.39 8.09 0.12
CA SER A 36 -22.53 8.08 -1.35
C SER A 36 -21.86 9.26 -2.05
N ASP A 37 -20.97 9.98 -1.37
CA ASP A 37 -20.23 11.12 -1.96
C ASP A 37 -18.77 10.75 -2.28
N PRO A 38 -18.45 10.30 -3.51
CA PRO A 38 -17.08 9.99 -3.88
C PRO A 38 -16.19 11.24 -3.98
N ALA A 39 -16.74 12.43 -3.95
CA ALA A 39 -16.00 13.69 -3.99
C ALA A 39 -15.90 14.36 -2.62
N ASP A 40 -16.22 13.65 -1.55
CA ASP A 40 -16.08 14.15 -0.17
C ASP A 40 -14.71 14.83 0.01
N ASP A 41 -14.73 15.99 0.68
CA ASP A 41 -13.55 16.80 0.98
C ASP A 41 -13.37 16.90 2.50
N SER A 42 -12.55 16.03 3.04
CA SER A 42 -12.17 16.01 4.45
C SER A 42 -10.98 16.95 4.77
N GLY A 43 -10.56 17.79 3.82
CA GLY A 43 -9.56 18.83 4.03
C GLY A 43 -8.22 18.56 3.37
N VAL A 44 -7.14 19.08 4.00
CA VAL A 44 -5.79 19.07 3.43
C VAL A 44 -4.78 18.54 4.45
N LEU A 45 -4.13 17.42 4.12
CA LEU A 45 -2.95 16.89 4.80
C LEU A 45 -1.73 17.12 3.91
N ARG A 46 -0.84 18.00 4.35
CA ARG A 46 0.40 18.26 3.62
C ARG A 46 1.55 18.51 4.58
N TYR A 47 2.66 17.79 4.38
CA TYR A 47 3.82 17.79 5.28
C TYR A 47 3.45 17.40 6.72
N VAL A 48 2.70 16.30 6.85
CA VAL A 48 2.28 15.74 8.12
C VAL A 48 3.11 14.50 8.44
N ARG A 49 3.57 14.39 9.68
CA ARG A 49 4.17 13.16 10.20
C ARG A 49 3.38 12.67 11.41
N VAL A 50 3.05 11.39 11.42
CA VAL A 50 2.55 10.66 12.58
C VAL A 50 3.67 9.74 13.04
N GLU A 51 4.08 9.87 14.29
CA GLU A 51 5.23 9.16 14.84
C GLU A 51 4.86 8.45 16.14
N PHE A 52 5.33 7.20 16.33
CA PHE A 52 5.19 6.43 17.56
C PHE A 52 3.72 6.28 18.00
N ALA A 53 2.84 6.03 17.05
CA ALA A 53 1.43 5.78 17.29
C ALA A 53 1.14 4.25 17.27
N GLY A 54 -0.10 3.84 17.01
CA GLY A 54 -0.50 2.42 16.99
C GLY A 54 -0.79 1.91 18.41
N THR A 55 -1.97 2.15 18.91
CA THR A 55 -2.34 1.70 20.25
C THR A 55 -3.37 0.60 20.16
N LEU A 56 -3.02 -0.58 20.68
CA LEU A 56 -3.98 -1.66 20.96
C LEU A 56 -5.05 -1.16 21.96
N ILE A 57 -6.28 -1.12 21.53
CA ILE A 57 -7.45 -0.74 22.36
C ILE A 57 -8.03 -2.00 23.01
N SER A 58 -8.17 -3.05 22.22
CA SER A 58 -8.61 -4.38 22.66
C SER A 58 -8.12 -5.40 21.63
N PRO A 59 -8.16 -6.72 21.89
CA PRO A 59 -7.82 -7.72 20.88
C PRO A 59 -8.57 -7.44 19.56
N ASP A 60 -7.87 -7.48 18.46
CA ASP A 60 -8.36 -7.26 17.10
C ASP A 60 -9.01 -5.86 16.90
N ASN A 61 -8.50 -4.84 17.59
CA ASN A 61 -8.98 -3.46 17.51
C ASN A 61 -7.83 -2.51 17.90
N GLU A 62 -7.01 -2.19 16.97
CA GLU A 62 -5.85 -1.32 17.02
C GLU A 62 -6.19 0.06 16.44
N LEU A 63 -5.25 0.98 16.53
CA LEU A 63 -5.33 2.26 15.83
C LEU A 63 -4.16 2.39 14.88
N ASN A 64 -4.45 2.46 13.61
CA ASN A 64 -3.49 2.71 12.55
C ASN A 64 -2.71 4.02 12.76
N GLY A 65 -1.58 4.16 12.10
CA GLY A 65 -0.89 5.44 12.03
C GLY A 65 -1.80 6.51 11.44
N ILE A 66 -2.35 6.24 10.26
CA ILE A 66 -3.40 7.05 9.65
C ILE A 66 -4.46 6.14 9.03
N ALA A 67 -5.71 6.26 9.47
CA ALA A 67 -6.86 5.62 8.85
C ALA A 67 -7.70 6.64 8.05
N PHE A 68 -7.88 6.38 6.76
CA PHE A 68 -8.77 7.12 5.87
C PHE A 68 -10.06 6.32 5.65
N GLN A 69 -11.07 6.58 6.45
CA GLN A 69 -12.33 5.84 6.47
C GLN A 69 -13.34 6.53 5.56
N ALA A 70 -13.66 5.96 4.40
CA ALA A 70 -14.56 6.51 3.39
C ALA A 70 -14.22 7.95 2.93
N VAL A 71 -12.95 8.31 2.95
CA VAL A 71 -12.51 9.65 2.53
C VAL A 71 -12.60 9.78 1.02
N GLY A 72 -13.13 10.90 0.53
CA GLY A 72 -13.36 11.13 -0.88
C GLY A 72 -12.23 11.84 -1.62
N SER A 73 -12.34 11.87 -2.95
CA SER A 73 -11.33 12.42 -3.87
C SER A 73 -11.14 13.93 -3.79
N GLY A 74 -12.02 14.65 -3.10
CA GLY A 74 -11.85 16.08 -2.82
C GLY A 74 -10.75 16.39 -1.80
N THR A 75 -10.37 15.39 -1.00
CA THR A 75 -9.35 15.52 0.04
C THR A 75 -7.94 15.57 -0.57
N THR A 76 -7.09 16.47 -0.07
CA THR A 76 -5.69 16.55 -0.48
C THR A 76 -4.79 15.81 0.52
N ILE A 77 -4.02 14.83 0.03
CA ILE A 77 -3.07 14.05 0.84
C ILE A 77 -1.73 14.04 0.11
N GLU A 78 -0.77 14.84 0.60
CA GLU A 78 0.55 14.96 -0.01
C GLU A 78 1.65 15.14 1.02
N TYR A 79 2.80 14.49 0.81
CA TYR A 79 3.96 14.56 1.70
C TYR A 79 3.59 14.15 3.13
N VAL A 80 3.16 12.91 3.28
CA VAL A 80 2.73 12.35 4.56
C VAL A 80 3.64 11.20 4.95
N GLN A 81 4.11 11.21 6.19
CA GLN A 81 4.90 10.11 6.75
C GLN A 81 4.22 9.52 7.98
N VAL A 82 4.22 8.18 8.05
CA VAL A 82 4.03 7.43 9.30
C VAL A 82 5.34 6.77 9.68
N HIS A 83 5.77 6.96 10.92
CA HIS A 83 7.06 6.49 11.40
C HIS A 83 6.93 5.78 12.74
N MET A 84 7.45 4.53 12.83
CA MET A 84 7.47 3.73 14.06
C MET A 84 6.06 3.58 14.68
N ASN A 85 5.07 3.25 13.86
CA ASN A 85 3.73 2.86 14.31
C ASN A 85 3.72 1.41 14.78
N SER A 86 2.88 1.05 15.75
CA SER A 86 2.83 -0.32 16.28
C SER A 86 1.78 -1.20 15.59
N ASP A 87 1.02 -0.64 14.72
CA ASP A 87 -0.02 -1.20 13.89
C ASP A 87 0.20 -0.70 12.47
N ASP A 88 -0.79 -0.71 11.57
CA ASP A 88 -0.60 -0.26 10.19
C ASP A 88 -0.04 1.14 10.06
N GLY A 89 0.66 1.36 8.97
CA GLY A 89 1.13 2.69 8.60
C GLY A 89 -0.01 3.57 8.12
N ILE A 90 -0.53 3.28 6.95
CA ILE A 90 -1.64 4.00 6.31
C ILE A 90 -2.65 2.98 5.82
N GLU A 91 -3.90 3.13 6.24
CA GLU A 91 -4.98 2.26 5.79
C GLU A 91 -6.15 3.05 5.19
N PHE A 92 -6.71 2.51 4.09
CA PHE A 92 -7.87 3.06 3.40
C PHE A 92 -9.07 2.11 3.49
N PHE A 93 -10.07 2.50 4.26
CA PHE A 93 -11.37 1.81 4.39
C PHE A 93 -12.36 2.38 3.38
N GLY A 94 -12.42 1.85 2.19
CA GLY A 94 -13.30 2.36 1.15
C GLY A 94 -13.02 3.81 0.73
N GLY A 95 -14.01 4.46 0.12
CA GLY A 95 -13.88 5.81 -0.40
C GLY A 95 -13.06 5.90 -1.69
N THR A 96 -12.60 7.09 -2.00
CA THR A 96 -11.91 7.41 -3.26
C THR A 96 -10.73 8.38 -3.07
N ALA A 97 -10.19 8.44 -1.84
CA ALA A 97 -9.09 9.33 -1.52
C ALA A 97 -7.84 9.06 -2.38
N ASN A 98 -7.19 10.12 -2.83
CA ASN A 98 -5.96 10.06 -3.60
C ASN A 98 -4.79 10.63 -2.80
N ALA A 99 -3.61 10.01 -2.91
CA ALA A 99 -2.44 10.45 -2.16
C ALA A 99 -1.14 10.42 -2.98
N LYS A 100 -0.24 11.39 -2.71
CA LYS A 100 1.09 11.43 -3.30
C LYS A 100 2.18 11.69 -2.27
N TYR A 101 3.36 11.15 -2.55
CA TYR A 101 4.55 11.37 -1.73
C TYR A 101 4.36 10.87 -0.30
N LEU A 102 4.10 9.58 -0.20
CA LEU A 102 3.90 8.89 1.08
C LEU A 102 5.19 8.18 1.53
N VAL A 103 5.43 8.16 2.81
CA VAL A 103 6.55 7.43 3.42
C VAL A 103 6.07 6.69 4.65
N THR A 104 6.29 5.37 4.72
CA THR A 104 6.09 4.58 5.93
C THR A 104 7.41 3.91 6.32
N THR A 105 7.77 4.00 7.59
CA THR A 105 9.06 3.50 8.08
C THR A 105 8.93 2.86 9.45
N GLY A 106 9.41 1.62 9.60
CA GLY A 106 9.39 0.91 10.87
C GLY A 106 7.97 0.68 11.41
N ILE A 107 7.09 0.23 10.55
CA ILE A 107 5.70 -0.06 10.87
C ILE A 107 5.59 -1.43 11.53
N GLY A 108 4.66 -1.57 12.48
CA GLY A 108 4.51 -2.75 13.32
C GLY A 108 3.67 -3.85 12.71
N ASP A 109 2.82 -3.51 11.78
CA ASP A 109 2.01 -4.39 10.98
C ASP A 109 2.20 -4.02 9.50
N ASP A 110 1.19 -3.68 8.73
CA ASP A 110 1.29 -3.40 7.32
C ASP A 110 1.67 -1.95 7.01
N ASN A 111 2.51 -1.74 5.99
CA ASN A 111 2.93 -0.38 5.64
C ASN A 111 1.83 0.41 4.92
N LEU A 112 1.13 -0.24 4.01
CA LEU A 112 -0.05 0.26 3.31
C LEU A 112 -1.10 -0.84 3.28
N ASP A 113 -2.26 -0.58 3.85
CA ASP A 113 -3.41 -1.44 3.76
C ASP A 113 -4.59 -0.77 3.06
N TRP A 114 -5.45 -1.56 2.44
CA TRP A 114 -6.75 -1.12 1.95
C TRP A 114 -7.78 -2.23 1.94
N THR A 115 -9.01 -1.84 2.26
CA THR A 115 -10.17 -2.71 2.31
C THR A 115 -11.45 -1.95 1.97
N ASP A 116 -12.60 -2.56 2.16
CA ASP A 116 -13.94 -1.97 2.15
C ASP A 116 -14.33 -1.22 0.88
N GLY A 117 -13.72 -1.56 -0.27
CA GLY A 117 -14.10 -0.96 -1.54
C GLY A 117 -13.37 0.34 -1.89
N TRP A 118 -12.13 0.55 -1.43
CA TRP A 118 -11.35 1.71 -1.79
C TRP A 118 -11.01 1.77 -3.30
N GLN A 119 -11.27 2.94 -3.91
CA GLN A 119 -11.08 3.17 -5.36
C GLN A 119 -10.21 4.41 -5.65
N GLY A 120 -9.27 4.72 -4.78
CA GLY A 120 -8.40 5.87 -4.92
C GLY A 120 -7.17 5.67 -5.79
N MET A 121 -6.29 6.66 -5.75
CA MET A 121 -5.03 6.65 -6.51
C MET A 121 -3.85 7.00 -5.59
N VAL A 122 -2.73 6.29 -5.76
CA VAL A 122 -1.46 6.60 -5.09
C VAL A 122 -0.32 6.71 -6.09
N GLN A 123 0.52 7.73 -5.92
CA GLN A 123 1.80 7.79 -6.64
C GLN A 123 2.93 8.28 -5.73
N PHE A 124 4.10 7.67 -5.89
CA PHE A 124 5.31 7.92 -5.12
C PHE A 124 5.15 7.58 -3.64
N MET A 125 5.28 6.31 -3.31
CA MET A 125 5.31 5.86 -1.92
C MET A 125 6.55 5.01 -1.65
N VAL A 126 7.23 5.34 -0.56
CA VAL A 126 8.34 4.54 -0.01
C VAL A 126 7.86 3.85 1.26
N MET A 127 8.10 2.56 1.34
CA MET A 127 7.86 1.70 2.49
C MET A 127 9.18 1.06 2.92
N GLN A 128 9.55 1.21 4.19
CA GLN A 128 10.79 0.62 4.72
C GLN A 128 10.52 -0.07 6.05
N GLN A 129 10.61 -1.40 6.05
CA GLN A 129 10.58 -2.17 7.29
C GLN A 129 11.91 -2.08 8.04
N TYR A 130 11.83 -2.11 9.38
CA TYR A 130 12.99 -2.19 10.26
C TYR A 130 13.20 -3.62 10.76
N SER A 131 14.35 -3.87 11.40
CA SER A 131 14.78 -5.22 11.77
C SER A 131 14.09 -5.84 12.98
N ASP A 132 13.19 -5.14 13.63
CA ASP A 132 12.61 -5.50 14.92
C ASP A 132 11.08 -5.64 14.89
N ASN A 133 10.43 -5.37 13.76
CA ASN A 133 8.98 -5.33 13.68
C ASN A 133 8.50 -5.53 12.24
N GLY A 134 7.17 -5.53 12.03
CA GLY A 134 6.52 -5.49 10.74
C GLY A 134 5.78 -6.77 10.38
N ASP A 135 4.92 -6.68 9.39
CA ASP A 135 4.26 -7.78 8.72
C ASP A 135 4.41 -7.58 7.21
N ASN A 136 3.43 -7.04 6.49
CA ASN A 136 3.55 -6.89 5.05
C ASN A 136 3.97 -5.47 4.61
N GLY A 137 4.40 -5.36 3.36
CA GLY A 137 4.59 -4.07 2.71
C GLY A 137 3.26 -3.47 2.27
N VAL A 138 2.46 -4.28 1.61
CA VAL A 138 1.09 -3.98 1.21
C VAL A 138 0.22 -5.16 1.59
N GLU A 139 -0.85 -4.92 2.33
CA GLU A 139 -2.00 -5.81 2.43
C GLU A 139 -3.15 -5.23 1.61
N ALA A 140 -3.81 -6.05 0.80
CA ALA A 140 -4.70 -5.57 -0.24
C ALA A 140 -5.99 -6.38 -0.27
N ASP A 141 -7.04 -5.85 0.33
CA ASP A 141 -8.29 -6.53 0.55
C ASP A 141 -9.47 -5.86 -0.18
N ASN A 142 -10.50 -6.64 -0.45
CA ASN A 142 -11.79 -6.11 -0.83
C ASN A 142 -12.76 -6.14 0.35
N ASN A 143 -13.10 -7.34 0.83
CA ASN A 143 -14.01 -7.52 1.96
C ASN A 143 -13.93 -8.97 2.46
N GLY A 144 -13.53 -9.17 3.72
CA GLY A 144 -13.33 -10.48 4.33
C GLY A 144 -14.58 -11.31 4.54
N GLU A 145 -15.74 -10.68 4.64
CA GLU A 145 -17.03 -11.36 4.79
C GLU A 145 -17.66 -11.77 3.44
N ASP A 146 -17.41 -10.97 2.39
CA ASP A 146 -17.87 -11.21 1.03
C ASP A 146 -16.84 -10.73 0.00
N ASN A 147 -15.97 -11.62 -0.45
CA ASN A 147 -14.91 -11.29 -1.41
C ASN A 147 -15.44 -10.74 -2.76
N ALA A 148 -16.72 -10.81 -3.02
CA ALA A 148 -17.37 -10.24 -4.19
C ALA A 148 -18.20 -8.98 -3.88
N ALA A 149 -18.07 -8.42 -2.69
CA ALA A 149 -18.78 -7.20 -2.32
C ALA A 149 -18.47 -6.03 -3.25
N GLU A 150 -19.49 -5.24 -3.58
CA GLU A 150 -19.36 -4.05 -4.43
C GLU A 150 -19.66 -2.76 -3.64
N PRO A 151 -18.95 -1.65 -3.91
CA PRO A 151 -17.91 -1.50 -4.94
C PRO A 151 -16.65 -2.28 -4.56
N PHE A 152 -16.00 -2.93 -5.53
CA PHE A 152 -14.71 -3.58 -5.26
C PHE A 152 -13.65 -2.55 -4.83
N SER A 153 -12.75 -2.95 -3.93
CA SER A 153 -11.45 -2.28 -3.81
C SER A 153 -10.72 -2.39 -5.15
N ALA A 154 -10.45 -1.27 -5.78
CA ALA A 154 -9.88 -1.21 -7.13
C ALA A 154 -8.99 0.03 -7.31
N PRO A 155 -7.95 0.23 -6.50
CA PRO A 155 -7.10 1.40 -6.60
C PRO A 155 -6.25 1.38 -7.87
N THR A 156 -5.80 2.57 -8.30
CA THR A 156 -4.75 2.72 -9.30
C THR A 156 -3.50 3.28 -8.64
N ILE A 157 -2.43 2.50 -8.63
CA ILE A 157 -1.21 2.80 -7.88
C ILE A 157 0.00 2.77 -8.82
N SER A 158 0.90 3.74 -8.66
CA SER A 158 2.14 3.78 -9.46
C SER A 158 3.33 4.28 -8.67
N ASN A 159 4.51 3.78 -9.00
CA ASN A 159 5.78 4.23 -8.43
C ASN A 159 5.90 3.98 -6.91
N LEU A 160 5.86 2.72 -6.51
CA LEU A 160 6.16 2.29 -5.15
C LEU A 160 7.57 1.72 -5.03
N THR A 161 8.20 1.93 -3.87
CA THR A 161 9.43 1.24 -3.46
C THR A 161 9.18 0.60 -2.09
N ILE A 162 9.16 -0.73 -2.05
CA ILE A 162 8.72 -1.55 -0.93
C ILE A 162 9.92 -2.38 -0.44
N ILE A 163 10.49 -1.97 0.70
CA ILE A 163 11.72 -2.53 1.25
C ILE A 163 11.40 -3.29 2.54
N GLY A 164 11.56 -4.60 2.48
CA GLY A 164 11.45 -5.46 3.64
C GLY A 164 12.73 -5.49 4.48
N SER A 165 12.70 -6.26 5.55
CA SER A 165 13.85 -6.51 6.41
C SER A 165 14.12 -7.99 6.57
N SER A 166 15.07 -8.52 5.83
CA SER A 166 15.51 -9.91 5.97
C SER A 166 16.10 -10.25 7.36
N ALA A 167 16.31 -9.25 8.20
CA ALA A 167 16.72 -9.43 9.60
C ALA A 167 15.55 -9.59 10.56
N SER A 168 14.32 -9.22 10.15
CA SER A 168 13.09 -9.42 10.94
C SER A 168 12.41 -10.73 10.55
N SER A 169 12.07 -11.55 11.54
CA SER A 169 11.24 -12.73 11.30
C SER A 169 9.76 -12.41 11.09
N SER A 170 9.38 -11.16 11.28
CA SER A 170 8.03 -10.63 11.08
C SER A 170 7.90 -9.78 9.81
N SER A 171 8.93 -9.69 8.98
CA SER A 171 8.87 -9.08 7.66
C SER A 171 8.42 -10.15 6.68
N ASP A 172 7.12 -10.33 6.55
CA ASP A 172 6.51 -11.46 5.85
C ASP A 172 6.56 -11.27 4.34
N VAL A 173 5.58 -10.60 3.76
CA VAL A 173 5.40 -10.49 2.32
C VAL A 173 5.45 -9.03 1.85
N GLY A 174 6.06 -8.81 0.69
CA GLY A 174 6.13 -7.47 0.12
C GLY A 174 4.80 -6.92 -0.35
N ILE A 175 4.02 -7.74 -1.06
CA ILE A 175 2.65 -7.44 -1.50
C ILE A 175 1.81 -8.70 -1.32
N LEU A 176 0.83 -8.63 -0.45
CA LEU A 176 -0.21 -9.62 -0.25
C LEU A 176 -1.52 -9.08 -0.85
N VAL A 177 -2.07 -9.75 -1.86
CA VAL A 177 -3.37 -9.40 -2.45
C VAL A 177 -4.36 -10.51 -2.19
N ARG A 178 -5.48 -10.19 -1.53
CA ARG A 178 -6.43 -11.21 -1.06
C ARG A 178 -7.87 -10.71 -1.05
N GLU A 179 -8.79 -11.53 -0.55
CA GLU A 179 -10.19 -11.20 -0.26
C GLU A 179 -10.98 -10.57 -1.42
N GLY A 180 -10.58 -10.89 -2.66
CA GLY A 180 -11.27 -10.41 -3.85
C GLY A 180 -10.90 -9.01 -4.29
N THR A 181 -9.78 -8.45 -3.82
CA THR A 181 -9.33 -7.14 -4.29
C THR A 181 -9.14 -7.11 -5.81
N GLN A 182 -9.41 -5.96 -6.39
CA GLN A 182 -9.01 -5.55 -7.74
C GLN A 182 -7.97 -4.45 -7.63
N GLY A 183 -7.46 -3.96 -8.75
CA GLY A 183 -6.59 -2.80 -8.81
C GLY A 183 -5.51 -2.88 -9.88
N HIS A 184 -4.93 -1.72 -10.17
CA HIS A 184 -3.90 -1.60 -11.19
C HIS A 184 -2.65 -0.99 -10.58
N LEU A 185 -1.65 -1.85 -10.31
CA LEU A 185 -0.36 -1.45 -9.79
C LEU A 185 0.66 -1.40 -10.93
N SER A 186 1.52 -0.39 -10.93
CA SER A 186 2.57 -0.25 -11.94
C SER A 186 3.83 0.42 -11.39
N ASN A 187 4.98 0.11 -11.99
CA ASN A 187 6.25 0.73 -11.64
C ASN A 187 6.65 0.50 -10.17
N VAL A 188 6.44 -0.71 -9.69
CA VAL A 188 6.70 -1.09 -8.28
C VAL A 188 8.05 -1.79 -8.17
N ILE A 189 8.81 -1.48 -7.13
CA ILE A 189 9.98 -2.24 -6.68
C ILE A 189 9.63 -2.93 -5.37
N VAL A 190 9.81 -4.25 -5.31
CA VAL A 190 9.66 -5.05 -4.08
C VAL A 190 10.97 -5.79 -3.83
N THR A 191 11.56 -5.60 -2.65
CA THR A 191 12.83 -6.26 -2.31
C THR A 191 13.02 -6.44 -0.81
N GLY A 192 13.83 -7.45 -0.44
CA GLY A 192 14.32 -7.64 0.93
C GLY A 192 13.34 -8.26 1.91
N TRP A 193 12.22 -8.81 1.47
CA TRP A 193 11.22 -9.47 2.31
C TRP A 193 11.66 -10.88 2.69
N ASN A 194 11.32 -11.29 3.91
CA ASN A 194 11.86 -12.50 4.51
C ASN A 194 11.12 -13.76 4.05
N GLU A 195 9.81 -13.72 3.90
CA GLU A 195 9.02 -14.84 3.39
C GLU A 195 8.90 -14.76 1.88
N GLY A 196 8.39 -13.68 1.33
CA GLY A 196 8.27 -13.51 -0.11
C GLY A 196 8.07 -12.08 -0.59
N CYS A 197 8.27 -11.87 -1.88
CA CYS A 197 7.99 -10.58 -2.48
C CYS A 197 6.51 -10.38 -2.78
N ILE A 198 5.82 -11.42 -3.30
CA ILE A 198 4.42 -11.33 -3.74
C ILE A 198 3.68 -12.60 -3.35
N ASP A 199 2.45 -12.40 -2.87
CA ASP A 199 1.47 -13.41 -2.60
C ASP A 199 0.09 -13.04 -3.14
N VAL A 200 -0.72 -14.04 -3.52
CA VAL A 200 -2.07 -13.87 -4.06
C VAL A 200 -3.00 -14.92 -3.50
N ASP A 201 -3.91 -14.54 -2.63
CA ASP A 201 -4.83 -15.41 -1.93
C ASP A 201 -6.28 -15.27 -2.39
N HIS A 202 -7.05 -16.33 -2.19
CA HIS A 202 -8.49 -16.45 -2.41
C HIS A 202 -8.93 -16.53 -3.87
N ASP A 203 -9.92 -17.39 -4.12
CA ASP A 203 -10.46 -17.68 -5.45
C ASP A 203 -10.95 -16.43 -6.20
N GLN A 204 -11.58 -15.48 -5.50
CA GLN A 204 -12.08 -14.25 -6.13
C GLN A 204 -10.94 -13.34 -6.59
N THR A 205 -9.87 -13.23 -5.82
CA THR A 205 -8.67 -12.45 -6.19
C THR A 205 -8.02 -13.04 -7.45
N TRP A 206 -7.88 -14.37 -7.49
CA TRP A 206 -7.40 -15.08 -8.68
C TRP A 206 -8.31 -14.90 -9.90
N ALA A 207 -9.63 -14.88 -9.71
CA ALA A 207 -10.58 -14.61 -10.77
C ALA A 207 -10.42 -13.19 -11.33
N ASN A 208 -10.21 -12.18 -10.47
CA ASN A 208 -9.95 -10.80 -10.85
C ASN A 208 -8.61 -10.66 -11.59
N GLY A 209 -7.57 -11.36 -11.15
CA GLY A 209 -6.28 -11.43 -11.85
C GLY A 209 -6.42 -12.02 -13.26
N ALA A 210 -7.18 -13.11 -13.40
CA ALA A 210 -7.44 -13.75 -14.70
C ALA A 210 -8.31 -12.89 -15.64
N ALA A 211 -9.22 -12.08 -15.10
CA ALA A 211 -10.04 -11.14 -15.85
C ALA A 211 -9.26 -9.88 -16.30
N GLY A 212 -8.12 -9.58 -15.65
CA GLY A 212 -7.35 -8.36 -15.88
C GLY A 212 -7.83 -7.17 -15.04
N ASP A 213 -8.66 -7.41 -14.03
CA ASP A 213 -9.15 -6.42 -13.09
C ASP A 213 -8.16 -6.22 -11.93
N LEU A 214 -7.25 -7.17 -11.70
CA LEU A 214 -6.09 -7.05 -10.84
C LEU A 214 -4.81 -7.21 -11.68
N THR A 215 -3.96 -6.17 -11.67
CA THR A 215 -2.71 -6.18 -12.46
C THR A 215 -1.54 -5.59 -11.68
N LEU A 216 -0.34 -6.14 -11.90
CA LEU A 216 0.94 -5.59 -11.45
C LEU A 216 1.90 -5.57 -12.63
N THR A 217 2.20 -4.40 -13.18
CA THR A 217 2.94 -4.25 -14.45
C THR A 217 4.17 -3.38 -14.33
N HIS A 218 5.14 -3.52 -15.24
CA HIS A 218 6.36 -2.71 -15.30
C HIS A 218 7.08 -2.63 -13.95
N SER A 219 7.15 -3.75 -13.23
CA SER A 219 7.60 -3.84 -11.85
C SER A 219 8.82 -4.76 -11.72
N ILE A 220 9.58 -4.55 -10.65
CA ILE A 220 10.80 -5.31 -10.37
C ILE A 220 10.66 -5.96 -8.99
N VAL A 221 10.82 -7.28 -8.93
CA VAL A 221 10.85 -8.02 -7.67
C VAL A 221 12.20 -8.71 -7.47
N TRP A 222 12.71 -8.64 -6.21
CA TRP A 222 13.95 -9.29 -5.84
C TRP A 222 14.02 -9.52 -4.33
N CYS A 223 13.56 -10.66 -3.86
CA CYS A 223 13.72 -11.10 -2.48
C CYS A 223 14.82 -12.14 -2.40
N ASP A 224 16.04 -11.69 -2.08
CA ASP A 224 17.26 -12.49 -2.11
C ASP A 224 17.40 -13.47 -0.93
N THR A 225 16.62 -13.28 0.11
CA THR A 225 16.56 -14.15 1.30
C THR A 225 15.27 -14.94 1.41
N GLY A 226 14.15 -14.39 0.95
CA GLY A 226 12.87 -15.05 0.81
C GLY A 226 12.62 -15.58 -0.59
N ALA A 227 11.39 -15.94 -0.88
CA ALA A 227 10.94 -16.26 -2.22
C ALA A 227 10.59 -14.99 -3.00
N ASN A 228 10.74 -14.95 -4.33
CA ASN A 228 10.14 -13.86 -5.11
C ASN A 228 8.63 -13.99 -5.17
N PHE A 229 8.12 -15.20 -5.05
CA PHE A 229 6.70 -15.53 -5.15
C PHE A 229 6.37 -16.61 -4.12
N ILE A 230 5.30 -16.43 -3.36
CA ILE A 230 4.81 -17.47 -2.45
C ILE A 230 4.20 -18.62 -3.26
N VAL A 231 4.35 -19.80 -2.75
CA VAL A 231 3.82 -21.04 -3.34
C VAL A 231 3.06 -21.79 -2.27
N ASP A 232 1.77 -21.81 -2.40
CA ASP A 232 0.82 -22.49 -1.53
C ASP A 232 -0.21 -23.33 -2.33
N ASP A 233 -1.32 -23.69 -1.70
CA ASP A 233 -2.37 -24.53 -2.31
C ASP A 233 -3.45 -23.71 -3.07
N ASP A 234 -3.18 -22.46 -3.42
CA ASP A 234 -4.11 -21.56 -4.10
C ASP A 234 -4.39 -21.90 -5.57
N ALA A 235 -5.35 -21.17 -6.15
CA ALA A 235 -5.90 -21.49 -7.48
C ALA A 235 -4.92 -21.28 -8.64
N GLY A 236 -3.81 -20.57 -8.44
CA GLY A 236 -2.87 -20.18 -9.48
C GLY A 236 -1.40 -20.20 -9.08
N SER A 237 -0.55 -19.82 -10.02
CA SER A 237 0.88 -19.60 -9.80
C SER A 237 1.13 -18.11 -9.80
N VAL A 238 1.60 -17.56 -8.67
CA VAL A 238 1.94 -16.13 -8.51
C VAL A 238 3.04 -15.75 -9.52
N GLU A 239 4.05 -16.63 -9.73
CA GLU A 239 5.11 -16.40 -10.71
C GLU A 239 4.54 -16.30 -12.14
N ASP A 240 3.68 -17.24 -12.55
CA ASP A 240 3.10 -17.23 -13.89
C ASP A 240 2.22 -15.99 -14.10
N TRP A 241 1.41 -15.63 -13.10
CA TRP A 241 0.60 -14.42 -13.15
C TRP A 241 1.46 -13.17 -13.30
N PHE A 242 2.48 -12.98 -12.47
CA PHE A 242 3.38 -11.84 -12.52
C PHE A 242 4.15 -11.77 -13.85
N MET A 243 4.73 -12.89 -14.29
CA MET A 243 5.53 -12.94 -15.52
C MET A 243 4.71 -12.84 -16.79
N SER A 244 3.41 -13.09 -16.75
CA SER A 244 2.50 -12.90 -17.90
C SER A 244 2.19 -11.43 -18.18
N GLN A 245 2.46 -10.53 -17.23
CA GLN A 245 2.11 -9.13 -17.33
C GLN A 245 3.26 -8.29 -17.92
N ALA A 246 2.90 -7.16 -18.52
CA ALA A 246 3.83 -6.35 -19.30
C ALA A 246 4.94 -5.73 -18.43
N GLY A 247 6.18 -5.82 -18.90
CA GLY A 247 7.31 -5.08 -18.38
C GLY A 247 7.88 -5.54 -17.04
N ASN A 248 7.36 -6.62 -16.48
CA ASN A 248 7.81 -7.14 -15.20
C ASN A 248 9.16 -7.84 -15.29
N GLN A 249 9.95 -7.74 -14.23
CA GLN A 249 11.30 -8.30 -14.14
C GLN A 249 11.55 -8.91 -12.77
N VAL A 250 12.26 -10.04 -12.76
CA VAL A 250 12.84 -10.65 -11.54
C VAL A 250 14.33 -10.39 -11.57
N THR A 251 14.78 -9.36 -10.88
CA THR A 251 16.19 -8.93 -10.91
C THR A 251 16.47 -7.95 -9.76
N ASP A 252 17.73 -7.88 -9.31
CA ASP A 252 18.18 -6.88 -8.34
C ASP A 252 17.88 -5.46 -8.85
N PRO A 253 17.08 -4.66 -8.15
CA PRO A 253 16.78 -3.27 -8.51
C PRO A 253 17.98 -2.33 -8.37
N MET A 254 19.07 -2.76 -7.77
CA MET A 254 20.31 -2.00 -7.58
C MET A 254 20.06 -0.61 -6.96
N LEU A 255 19.33 -0.56 -5.86
CA LEU A 255 19.09 0.68 -5.11
C LEU A 255 20.34 1.14 -4.33
N GLY A 256 20.32 2.36 -3.84
CA GLY A 256 21.43 2.99 -3.08
C GLY A 256 21.78 2.23 -1.80
N ASP A 257 21.19 2.59 -0.70
CA ASP A 257 21.31 1.90 0.60
C ASP A 257 19.93 1.88 1.29
N PRO A 258 18.94 1.16 0.70
CA PRO A 258 17.53 1.30 1.09
C PRO A 258 17.22 0.68 2.46
N THR A 259 18.09 -0.19 2.99
CA THR A 259 17.93 -0.84 4.29
C THR A 259 18.58 -0.08 5.45
N ASN A 260 19.27 1.01 5.17
CA ASN A 260 19.88 1.86 6.19
C ASN A 260 18.82 2.71 6.89
N SER A 261 18.34 2.27 8.04
CA SER A 261 17.29 2.95 8.80
C SER A 261 17.69 4.36 9.32
N SER A 262 18.98 4.71 9.31
CA SER A 262 19.44 6.01 9.79
C SER A 262 19.62 7.05 8.69
N SER A 263 19.89 6.59 7.47
CA SER A 263 20.10 7.44 6.29
C SER A 263 19.84 6.61 5.04
N PRO A 264 18.58 6.29 4.75
CA PRO A 264 18.24 5.46 3.60
C PRO A 264 18.53 6.19 2.28
N ASP A 265 18.91 5.40 1.27
CA ASP A 265 19.04 5.86 -0.11
C ASP A 265 18.23 4.92 -1.02
N PHE A 266 17.06 5.38 -1.41
CA PHE A 266 16.10 4.62 -2.22
C PHE A 266 16.31 4.81 -3.73
N ALA A 267 17.22 5.71 -4.14
CA ALA A 267 17.44 6.00 -5.54
C ALA A 267 18.13 4.82 -6.27
N PRO A 268 17.78 4.55 -7.53
CA PRO A 268 18.46 3.54 -8.34
C PRO A 268 19.90 3.98 -8.70
N LYS A 269 20.86 3.07 -8.50
CA LYS A 269 22.26 3.29 -8.90
C LYS A 269 22.43 3.30 -10.42
N SER A 270 23.54 3.83 -10.86
CA SER A 270 23.93 3.73 -12.28
C SER A 270 23.99 2.26 -12.74
N GLY A 271 23.28 1.96 -13.83
CA GLY A 271 23.13 0.60 -14.37
C GLY A 271 21.96 -0.20 -13.81
N SER A 272 21.20 0.36 -12.89
CA SER A 272 19.97 -0.24 -12.38
C SER A 272 18.94 -0.46 -13.49
N PRO A 273 18.23 -1.59 -13.50
CA PRO A 273 17.09 -1.79 -14.41
C PRO A 273 15.93 -0.84 -14.12
N ALA A 274 15.85 -0.26 -12.93
CA ALA A 274 14.81 0.66 -12.53
C ALA A 274 14.94 2.08 -13.14
N LEU A 275 16.05 2.40 -13.79
CA LEU A 275 16.28 3.72 -14.42
C LEU A 275 15.38 4.01 -15.62
N SER A 276 14.69 3.01 -16.15
CA SER A 276 13.83 3.15 -17.32
C SER A 276 12.82 2.02 -17.40
N GLY A 277 11.82 2.18 -18.25
CA GLY A 277 10.82 1.13 -18.50
C GLY A 277 9.51 1.32 -17.74
N ALA A 278 9.35 2.44 -17.07
CA ALA A 278 8.08 2.78 -16.44
C ALA A 278 6.94 2.95 -17.45
N SER A 279 5.74 2.60 -17.01
CA SER A 279 4.49 2.87 -17.71
C SER A 279 3.51 3.50 -16.72
N VAL A 280 3.50 4.81 -16.70
CA VAL A 280 2.66 5.59 -15.77
C VAL A 280 1.22 5.64 -16.30
N PRO A 281 0.19 5.46 -15.44
CA PRO A 281 -1.21 5.59 -15.83
C PRO A 281 -1.53 6.96 -16.45
N THR A 282 -2.51 6.99 -17.35
CA THR A 282 -2.82 8.19 -18.16
C THR A 282 -3.70 9.21 -17.44
N ASP A 283 -4.25 8.91 -16.27
CA ASP A 283 -5.01 9.88 -15.50
C ASP A 283 -4.15 11.10 -15.12
N ALA A 284 -4.75 12.28 -15.12
CA ALA A 284 -4.07 13.54 -14.85
C ALA A 284 -3.50 13.64 -13.40
N PHE A 285 -3.94 12.78 -12.51
CA PHE A 285 -3.34 12.64 -11.19
C PHE A 285 -1.87 12.21 -11.27
N PHE A 286 -1.51 11.31 -12.19
CA PHE A 286 -0.16 10.76 -12.25
C PHE A 286 0.83 11.70 -12.95
N THR A 287 1.96 11.91 -12.31
CA THR A 287 3.11 12.62 -12.87
C THR A 287 3.91 11.66 -13.76
N PRO A 288 4.09 11.95 -15.05
CA PRO A 288 4.88 11.09 -15.93
C PRO A 288 6.36 11.05 -15.52
N VAL A 289 6.90 9.83 -15.38
CA VAL A 289 8.33 9.55 -15.14
C VAL A 289 8.77 8.33 -15.96
N ASP A 290 10.06 8.20 -16.19
CA ASP A 290 10.62 7.08 -16.96
C ASP A 290 11.16 5.95 -16.09
N PHE A 291 11.29 6.17 -14.77
CA PHE A 291 11.88 5.24 -13.80
C PHE A 291 10.82 4.40 -13.06
N ILE A 292 11.20 3.20 -12.65
CA ILE A 292 10.42 2.29 -11.80
C ILE A 292 10.78 2.55 -10.34
N GLY A 293 9.80 2.46 -9.44
CA GLY A 293 9.95 2.78 -8.02
C GLY A 293 9.55 4.21 -7.66
N ALA A 294 9.62 4.53 -6.37
CA ALA A 294 9.13 5.79 -5.81
C ALA A 294 10.10 6.97 -5.98
N VAL A 295 11.40 6.71 -5.99
CA VAL A 295 12.45 7.73 -6.02
C VAL A 295 13.26 7.61 -7.28
N GLY A 296 13.39 8.71 -8.01
CA GLY A 296 14.18 8.77 -9.24
C GLY A 296 15.68 8.98 -8.99
N PRO A 297 16.51 8.89 -10.05
CA PRO A 297 17.96 9.02 -9.90
C PRO A 297 18.44 10.44 -9.59
N ASP A 298 17.64 11.45 -9.88
CA ASP A 298 18.06 12.85 -9.86
C ASP A 298 17.47 13.66 -8.69
N GLU A 299 16.44 13.17 -8.04
CA GLU A 299 15.71 13.90 -7.01
C GLU A 299 15.22 12.97 -5.88
N ASP A 300 15.70 13.20 -4.69
CA ASP A 300 15.18 12.60 -3.47
C ASP A 300 14.11 13.50 -2.83
N TRP A 301 12.86 13.27 -3.20
CA TRP A 301 11.71 14.01 -2.67
C TRP A 301 11.42 13.70 -1.19
N THR A 302 12.03 12.66 -0.62
CA THR A 302 11.87 12.31 0.81
C THR A 302 12.70 13.23 1.69
N ALA A 303 13.75 13.85 1.15
CA ALA A 303 14.69 14.66 1.91
C ALA A 303 14.07 15.94 2.51
N GLY A 304 14.48 16.26 3.73
CA GLY A 304 14.20 17.55 4.39
C GLY A 304 12.84 17.64 5.10
N TRP A 305 11.96 16.67 4.97
CA TRP A 305 10.68 16.65 5.68
C TRP A 305 10.38 15.31 6.37
N THR A 306 11.01 14.22 5.98
CA THR A 306 10.89 12.91 6.66
C THR A 306 11.83 12.80 7.85
N THR A 307 11.58 11.81 8.70
CA THR A 307 12.47 11.39 9.78
C THR A 307 12.84 9.92 9.65
N SER A 308 14.04 9.58 10.08
CA SER A 308 14.52 8.21 10.27
C SER A 308 15.08 8.03 11.69
N ALA A 309 14.70 8.92 12.61
CA ALA A 309 15.20 8.91 13.96
C ALA A 309 14.76 7.64 14.71
N ALA A 310 15.72 6.90 15.24
CA ALA A 310 15.41 5.83 16.19
C ALA A 310 14.76 6.40 17.46
N ASN A 311 13.94 5.57 18.12
CA ASN A 311 13.29 5.92 19.37
C ASN A 311 14.30 6.09 20.52
#